data_c2ddc6e37004c792e16ec3c2708c4499
#
_entry.id   c2ddc6e37004c792e16ec3c2708c4499
#
_cell.length_a   1.000
_cell.length_b   1.000
_cell.length_c   1.000
_cell.angle_alpha   90.00
_cell.angle_beta   90.00
_cell.angle_gamma   90.00
#
_symmetry.space_group_name_H-M   'P 1'
#
loop_
_entity.id
_entity.type
_entity.pdbx_description
1 polymer ?
#
loop_
_entity_poly.entity_id
_entity_poly.type
_entity_poly.pdbx_seq_one_letter_code
_entity_poly.pdbx_strand_id
1 'polypeptide(L)'
;MKEGGVEQAMGEGLDYAGAGVDIDLEGDAVGALLSALGQPVRPAGTKGAAVDLPGAFGGLVEFGDNYLALATDGVGSKLQIASKLKHWAGVGIDCMAMNVNDLLCVGAEPIAFVDYIAVPKPDPEIHSALGKSLAEAC
;
A
#
# COMPACT_ATOMS: atom_id res chain seq x y z
N MET A 1 -15.84 32.99 49.62
CA MET A 1 -15.95 32.96 48.15
C MET A 1 -14.83 32.09 47.65
N LYS A 2 -15.13 30.91 47.15
CA LYS A 2 -14.16 30.00 46.51
C LYS A 2 -14.31 30.18 45.01
N GLU A 3 -13.28 30.71 44.40
CA GLU A 3 -13.14 30.74 42.92
C GLU A 3 -12.84 29.33 42.47
N GLY A 4 -13.81 28.68 41.86
CA GLY A 4 -13.62 27.43 41.16
C GLY A 4 -13.03 27.71 39.76
N GLY A 5 -11.76 27.49 39.59
CA GLY A 5 -11.12 27.47 38.26
C GLY A 5 -11.74 26.38 37.43
N VAL A 6 -12.33 26.75 36.32
CA VAL A 6 -12.73 25.82 35.27
C VAL A 6 -11.44 25.49 34.50
N GLU A 7 -10.82 24.38 34.89
CA GLU A 7 -9.76 23.75 34.13
C GLU A 7 -10.42 23.20 32.86
N GLN A 8 -10.28 23.95 31.76
CA GLN A 8 -10.66 23.47 30.45
C GLN A 8 -9.78 22.27 30.13
N ALA A 9 -10.38 21.09 30.12
CA ALA A 9 -9.78 19.92 29.49
C ALA A 9 -9.50 20.30 28.02
N MET A 10 -8.24 20.62 27.73
CA MET A 10 -7.76 20.69 26.34
C MET A 10 -7.98 19.29 25.79
N GLY A 11 -8.95 19.16 24.89
CA GLY A 11 -9.22 17.88 24.23
C GLY A 11 -7.94 17.36 23.62
N GLU A 12 -7.66 16.08 23.82
CA GLU A 12 -6.59 15.39 23.13
C GLU A 12 -6.77 15.64 21.65
N GLY A 13 -5.79 16.30 21.02
CA GLY A 13 -5.83 16.59 19.59
C GLY A 13 -5.92 15.28 18.82
N LEU A 14 -6.65 15.29 17.71
CA LEU A 14 -6.66 14.18 16.77
C LEU A 14 -5.21 13.95 16.31
N ASP A 15 -4.68 12.76 16.57
CA ASP A 15 -3.40 12.31 16.06
C ASP A 15 -3.58 11.09 15.14
N TYR A 16 -2.52 10.70 14.44
CA TYR A 16 -2.57 9.57 13.53
C TYR A 16 -2.78 8.25 14.26
N ALA A 17 -2.15 8.05 15.42
CA ALA A 17 -2.28 6.82 16.20
C ALA A 17 -3.72 6.64 16.72
N GLY A 18 -4.32 7.70 17.25
CA GLY A 18 -5.73 7.70 17.68
C GLY A 18 -6.71 7.50 16.53
N ALA A 19 -6.34 7.85 15.30
CA ALA A 19 -7.10 7.58 14.08
C ALA A 19 -6.86 6.16 13.51
N GLY A 20 -6.01 5.35 14.15
CA GLY A 20 -5.70 3.98 13.73
C GLY A 20 -4.46 3.87 12.82
N VAL A 21 -3.66 4.93 12.70
CA VAL A 21 -2.39 4.94 11.95
C VAL A 21 -1.26 5.14 12.95
N ASP A 22 -0.83 4.06 13.57
CA ASP A 22 0.28 4.04 14.54
C ASP A 22 1.52 3.47 13.84
N ILE A 23 2.43 4.36 13.43
CA ILE A 23 3.64 4.02 12.66
C ILE A 23 4.59 3.14 13.48
N ASP A 24 4.68 3.34 14.78
CA ASP A 24 5.56 2.56 15.66
C ASP A 24 5.02 1.13 15.81
N LEU A 25 3.73 1.00 16.07
CA LEU A 25 3.06 -0.30 16.15
C LEU A 25 3.09 -1.05 14.82
N GLU A 26 2.93 -0.35 13.70
CA GLU A 26 3.06 -0.93 12.36
C GLU A 26 4.49 -1.44 12.12
N GLY A 27 5.51 -0.65 12.49
CA GLY A 27 6.91 -1.06 12.42
C GLY A 27 7.21 -2.32 13.22
N ASP A 28 6.68 -2.42 14.44
CA ASP A 28 6.81 -3.60 15.29
C ASP A 28 6.13 -4.83 14.67
N ALA A 29 4.93 -4.65 14.10
CA ALA A 29 4.18 -5.73 13.45
C ALA A 29 4.91 -6.25 12.19
N VAL A 30 5.43 -5.36 11.36
CA VAL A 30 6.27 -5.72 10.20
C VAL A 30 7.56 -6.41 10.64
N GLY A 31 8.23 -5.91 11.69
CA GLY A 31 9.41 -6.53 12.26
C GLY A 31 9.16 -7.96 12.75
N ALA A 32 8.03 -8.19 13.42
CA ALA A 32 7.62 -9.53 13.86
C ALA A 32 7.36 -10.47 12.67
N LEU A 33 6.69 -9.97 11.62
CA LEU A 33 6.45 -10.72 10.39
C LEU A 33 7.77 -11.12 9.71
N LEU A 34 8.68 -10.17 9.51
CA LEU A 34 9.99 -10.42 8.90
C LEU A 34 10.82 -11.42 9.70
N SER A 35 10.80 -11.32 11.02
CA SER A 35 11.49 -12.26 11.91
C SER A 35 10.94 -13.70 11.79
N ALA A 36 9.62 -13.82 11.60
CA ALA A 36 8.97 -15.11 11.42
C ALA A 36 9.23 -15.72 10.02
N LEU A 37 9.38 -14.90 8.99
CA LEU A 37 9.73 -15.32 7.64
C LEU A 37 11.17 -15.87 7.54
N GLY A 38 12.07 -15.41 8.40
CA GLY A 38 13.46 -15.86 8.46
C GLY A 38 14.35 -15.26 7.37
N GLN A 39 15.43 -15.97 7.02
CA GLN A 39 16.43 -15.48 6.08
C GLN A 39 15.94 -15.58 4.61
N PRO A 40 16.46 -14.75 3.71
CA PRO A 40 16.17 -14.83 2.29
C PRO A 40 16.47 -16.22 1.73
N VAL A 41 15.56 -16.75 0.92
CA VAL A 41 15.64 -18.11 0.38
C VAL A 41 16.75 -18.24 -0.67
N ARG A 42 17.11 -17.12 -1.35
CA ARG A 42 18.07 -17.12 -2.46
C ARG A 42 19.39 -16.47 -2.06
N PRO A 43 20.53 -17.11 -2.37
CA PRO A 43 21.85 -16.54 -2.17
C PRO A 43 22.05 -15.26 -2.99
N ALA A 44 22.76 -14.27 -2.45
CA ALA A 44 23.18 -13.08 -3.17
C ALA A 44 23.93 -13.47 -4.48
N GLY A 45 23.77 -12.69 -5.54
CA GLY A 45 24.34 -12.96 -6.86
C GLY A 45 23.53 -13.95 -7.70
N THR A 46 22.36 -14.38 -7.24
CA THR A 46 21.47 -15.27 -8.01
C THR A 46 20.17 -14.59 -8.40
N LYS A 47 19.58 -14.96 -9.52
CA LYS A 47 18.29 -14.41 -9.96
C LYS A 47 17.22 -14.61 -8.88
N GLY A 48 16.57 -13.50 -8.51
CA GLY A 48 15.55 -13.48 -7.46
C GLY A 48 16.12 -13.33 -6.05
N ALA A 49 17.43 -13.13 -5.88
CA ALA A 49 17.99 -12.74 -4.60
C ALA A 49 17.54 -11.33 -4.23
N ALA A 50 17.16 -11.13 -2.98
CA ALA A 50 16.76 -9.82 -2.50
C ALA A 50 17.94 -8.85 -2.50
N VAL A 51 17.70 -7.62 -2.92
CA VAL A 51 18.65 -6.50 -2.85
C VAL A 51 18.24 -5.63 -1.68
N ASP A 52 19.18 -5.41 -0.76
CA ASP A 52 18.94 -4.53 0.38
C ASP A 52 18.96 -3.07 -0.09
N LEU A 53 17.82 -2.42 0.05
CA LEU A 53 17.66 -1.01 -0.28
C LEU A 53 16.96 -0.31 0.90
N PRO A 54 17.73 0.16 1.88
CA PRO A 54 17.19 0.76 3.08
C PRO A 54 16.27 1.96 2.78
N GLY A 55 15.07 1.95 3.35
CA GLY A 55 14.10 3.03 3.19
C GLY A 55 13.34 3.04 1.87
N ALA A 56 13.48 2.02 1.01
CA ALA A 56 12.72 1.91 -0.22
C ALA A 56 11.31 1.33 0.04
N PHE A 57 10.32 1.87 -0.64
CA PHE A 57 8.95 1.37 -0.64
C PHE A 57 8.73 0.15 -1.55
N GLY A 58 9.63 -0.10 -2.50
CA GLY A 58 9.57 -1.24 -3.41
C GLY A 58 10.63 -2.29 -3.11
N GLY A 59 10.28 -3.57 -3.25
CA GLY A 59 11.24 -4.65 -3.17
C GLY A 59 12.07 -4.76 -4.46
N LEU A 60 13.39 -4.90 -4.34
CA LEU A 60 14.28 -5.18 -5.46
C LEU A 60 14.79 -6.61 -5.39
N VAL A 61 14.85 -7.28 -6.55
CA VAL A 61 15.49 -8.58 -6.67
C VAL A 61 16.46 -8.58 -7.85
N GLU A 62 17.54 -9.33 -7.74
CA GLU A 62 18.51 -9.53 -8.83
C GLU A 62 17.86 -10.27 -10.00
N PHE A 63 18.08 -9.78 -11.23
CA PHE A 63 17.54 -10.39 -12.45
C PHE A 63 18.54 -10.32 -13.62
N GLY A 64 19.58 -11.14 -13.56
CA GLY A 64 20.70 -11.10 -14.50
C GLY A 64 21.52 -9.84 -14.33
N ASP A 65 21.71 -9.07 -15.41
CA ASP A 65 22.46 -7.80 -15.40
C ASP A 65 21.61 -6.60 -14.94
N ASN A 66 20.36 -6.85 -14.55
CA ASN A 66 19.39 -5.84 -14.13
C ASN A 66 18.82 -6.19 -12.76
N TYR A 67 18.02 -5.28 -12.24
CA TYR A 67 17.14 -5.52 -11.09
C TYR A 67 15.69 -5.52 -11.53
N LEU A 68 14.86 -6.32 -10.86
CA LEU A 68 13.42 -6.25 -10.99
C LEU A 68 12.84 -5.62 -9.71
N ALA A 69 12.18 -4.50 -9.87
CA ALA A 69 11.45 -3.86 -8.78
C ALA A 69 10.03 -4.42 -8.70
N LEU A 70 9.58 -4.70 -7.49
CA LEU A 70 8.25 -5.23 -7.20
C LEU A 70 7.58 -4.33 -6.18
N ALA A 71 6.39 -3.83 -6.51
CA ALA A 71 5.51 -3.11 -5.61
C ALA A 71 4.15 -3.80 -5.57
N THR A 72 3.49 -3.75 -4.43
CA THR A 72 2.12 -4.25 -4.27
C THR A 72 1.41 -3.40 -3.23
N ASP A 73 0.32 -2.79 -3.63
CA ASP A 73 -0.51 -1.98 -2.75
C ASP A 73 -1.98 -2.13 -3.13
N GLY A 74 -2.87 -1.83 -2.20
CA GLY A 74 -4.32 -1.89 -2.38
C GLY A 74 -4.97 -0.53 -2.24
N VAL A 75 -6.11 -0.33 -2.91
CA VAL A 75 -6.86 0.94 -2.87
C VAL A 75 -7.35 1.30 -1.46
N GLY A 76 -7.50 0.30 -0.59
CA GLY A 76 -7.81 0.51 0.83
C GLY A 76 -9.21 1.08 1.08
N SER A 77 -9.32 1.96 2.08
CA SER A 77 -10.59 2.49 2.58
C SER A 77 -11.39 3.32 1.56
N LYS A 78 -10.77 3.83 0.51
CA LYS A 78 -11.46 4.51 -0.60
C LYS A 78 -12.52 3.64 -1.27
N LEU A 79 -12.35 2.31 -1.26
CA LEU A 79 -13.35 1.36 -1.77
C LEU A 79 -14.68 1.42 -1.01
N GLN A 80 -14.67 1.77 0.27
CA GLN A 80 -15.91 1.93 1.04
C GLN A 80 -16.71 3.13 0.52
N ILE A 81 -16.03 4.21 0.12
CA ILE A 81 -16.66 5.40 -0.45
C ILE A 81 -17.17 5.08 -1.86
N ALA A 82 -16.32 4.49 -2.71
CA ALA A 82 -16.69 4.07 -4.06
C ALA A 82 -17.94 3.16 -4.06
N SER A 83 -17.98 2.21 -3.13
CA SER A 83 -19.12 1.30 -2.95
C SER A 83 -20.39 2.02 -2.53
N LYS A 84 -20.31 2.95 -1.57
CA LYS A 84 -21.47 3.75 -1.11
C LYS A 84 -22.03 4.63 -2.22
N LEU A 85 -21.14 5.26 -3.00
CA LEU A 85 -21.50 6.15 -4.10
C LEU A 85 -21.81 5.39 -5.40
N LYS A 86 -21.55 4.08 -5.46
CA LYS A 86 -21.59 3.26 -6.68
C LYS A 86 -20.77 3.88 -7.82
N HIS A 87 -19.63 4.45 -7.48
CA HIS A 87 -18.75 5.16 -8.40
C HIS A 87 -17.37 4.48 -8.44
N TRP A 88 -17.05 3.82 -9.54
CA TRP A 88 -15.87 2.95 -9.67
C TRP A 88 -14.84 3.49 -10.67
N ALA A 89 -15.18 4.55 -11.42
CA ALA A 89 -14.37 5.05 -12.54
C ALA A 89 -12.93 5.47 -12.15
N GLY A 90 -12.70 5.97 -10.93
CA GLY A 90 -11.38 6.38 -10.48
C GLY A 90 -10.57 5.29 -9.76
N VAL A 91 -11.21 4.15 -9.43
CA VAL A 91 -10.59 3.14 -8.54
C VAL A 91 -9.39 2.45 -9.21
N GLY A 92 -9.49 2.14 -10.50
CA GLY A 92 -8.38 1.54 -11.25
C GLY A 92 -7.19 2.48 -11.39
N ILE A 93 -7.44 3.77 -11.63
CA ILE A 93 -6.40 4.81 -11.68
C ILE A 93 -5.69 4.91 -10.32
N ASP A 94 -6.46 4.96 -9.23
CA ASP A 94 -5.90 4.97 -7.88
C ASP A 94 -5.04 3.72 -7.60
N CYS A 95 -5.53 2.55 -7.98
CA CYS A 95 -4.80 1.29 -7.80
C CYS A 95 -3.47 1.28 -8.56
N MET A 96 -3.49 1.71 -9.81
CA MET A 96 -2.29 1.85 -10.64
C MET A 96 -1.31 2.85 -10.02
N ALA A 97 -1.80 4.04 -9.65
CA ALA A 97 -0.97 5.11 -9.13
C ALA A 97 -0.25 4.72 -7.83
N MET A 98 -0.92 4.02 -6.91
CA MET A 98 -0.30 3.58 -5.66
C MET A 98 0.91 2.68 -5.92
N ASN A 99 0.77 1.69 -6.80
CA ASN A 99 1.84 0.77 -7.15
C ASN A 99 2.95 1.43 -7.99
N VAL A 100 2.59 2.26 -8.96
CA VAL A 100 3.57 2.94 -9.83
C VAL A 100 4.40 3.96 -9.04
N ASN A 101 3.78 4.70 -8.13
CA ASN A 101 4.51 5.68 -7.32
C ASN A 101 5.60 5.03 -6.46
N ASP A 102 5.36 3.83 -5.92
CA ASP A 102 6.38 3.09 -5.18
C ASP A 102 7.56 2.69 -6.08
N LEU A 103 7.28 2.27 -7.32
CA LEU A 103 8.33 1.97 -8.29
C LEU A 103 9.14 3.21 -8.69
N LEU A 104 8.48 4.36 -8.82
CA LEU A 104 9.16 5.63 -9.11
C LEU A 104 10.12 6.05 -7.99
N CYS A 105 9.79 5.73 -6.73
CA CYS A 105 10.66 6.01 -5.59
C CYS A 105 12.01 5.28 -5.67
N VAL A 106 12.10 4.19 -6.39
CA VAL A 106 13.35 3.44 -6.63
C VAL A 106 13.90 3.64 -8.05
N GLY A 107 13.30 4.56 -8.83
CA GLY A 107 13.72 4.86 -10.20
C GLY A 107 13.42 3.74 -11.21
N ALA A 108 12.48 2.86 -10.91
CA ALA A 108 12.09 1.77 -11.78
C ALA A 108 11.03 2.19 -12.80
N GLU A 109 11.12 1.63 -14.01
CA GLU A 109 10.12 1.78 -15.06
C GLU A 109 9.08 0.65 -14.96
N PRO A 110 7.77 0.96 -14.87
CA PRO A 110 6.73 -0.05 -14.88
C PRO A 110 6.68 -0.81 -16.20
N ILE A 111 6.75 -2.14 -16.15
CA ILE A 111 6.71 -2.99 -17.35
C ILE A 111 5.54 -3.96 -17.36
N ALA A 112 4.92 -4.20 -16.22
CA ALA A 112 3.76 -5.07 -16.08
C ALA A 112 2.97 -4.69 -14.84
N PHE A 113 1.66 -4.89 -14.90
CA PHE A 113 0.75 -4.74 -13.79
C PHE A 113 -0.11 -5.99 -13.63
N VAL A 114 -0.28 -6.44 -12.41
CA VAL A 114 -1.20 -7.52 -12.04
C VAL A 114 -2.13 -7.02 -10.96
N ASP A 115 -3.40 -7.35 -11.05
CA ASP A 115 -4.39 -6.97 -10.05
C ASP A 115 -5.02 -8.18 -9.37
N TYR A 116 -5.51 -7.98 -8.16
CA TYR A 116 -6.27 -8.94 -7.39
C TYR A 116 -7.53 -8.30 -6.86
N ILE A 117 -8.69 -8.81 -7.29
CA ILE A 117 -10.00 -8.28 -6.90
C ILE A 117 -10.65 -9.23 -5.90
N ALA A 118 -10.65 -8.84 -4.62
CA ALA A 118 -11.35 -9.56 -3.56
C ALA A 118 -12.76 -9.00 -3.38
N VAL A 119 -13.76 -9.78 -3.73
CA VAL A 119 -15.18 -9.40 -3.61
C VAL A 119 -16.02 -10.54 -3.00
N PRO A 120 -17.02 -10.22 -2.17
CA PRO A 120 -17.91 -11.23 -1.62
C PRO A 120 -18.74 -11.94 -2.71
N LYS A 121 -19.07 -11.20 -3.77
CA LYS A 121 -19.84 -11.70 -4.92
C LYS A 121 -19.37 -10.97 -6.18
N PRO A 122 -19.05 -11.70 -7.24
CA PRO A 122 -18.72 -11.10 -8.54
C PRO A 122 -19.88 -10.29 -9.10
N ASP A 123 -19.55 -9.12 -9.66
CA ASP A 123 -20.50 -8.21 -10.32
C ASP A 123 -19.89 -7.76 -11.66
N PRO A 124 -20.47 -8.16 -12.80
CA PRO A 124 -19.93 -7.82 -14.13
C PRO A 124 -19.86 -6.33 -14.42
N GLU A 125 -20.80 -5.53 -13.90
CA GLU A 125 -20.81 -4.07 -14.12
C GLU A 125 -19.66 -3.41 -13.37
N ILE A 126 -19.45 -3.78 -12.11
CA ILE A 126 -18.34 -3.30 -11.30
C ILE A 126 -17.00 -3.71 -11.93
N HIS A 127 -16.84 -4.99 -12.29
CA HIS A 127 -15.61 -5.50 -12.91
C HIS A 127 -15.32 -4.80 -14.24
N SER A 128 -16.34 -4.54 -15.05
CA SER A 128 -16.19 -3.77 -16.31
C SER A 128 -15.75 -2.34 -16.05
N ALA A 129 -16.31 -1.67 -15.04
CA ALA A 129 -15.91 -0.31 -14.68
C ALA A 129 -14.47 -0.25 -14.17
N LEU A 130 -14.05 -1.20 -13.32
CA LEU A 130 -12.67 -1.32 -12.84
C LEU A 130 -11.71 -1.59 -13.99
N GLY A 131 -12.02 -2.54 -14.89
CA GLY A 131 -11.18 -2.84 -16.04
C GLY A 131 -10.98 -1.66 -16.98
N LYS A 132 -12.03 -0.86 -17.23
CA LYS A 132 -11.92 0.38 -18.02
C LYS A 132 -11.00 1.41 -17.34
N SER A 133 -11.15 1.58 -16.02
CA SER A 133 -10.34 2.51 -15.23
C SER A 133 -8.87 2.08 -15.18
N LEU A 134 -8.59 0.79 -15.08
CA LEU A 134 -7.23 0.25 -15.17
C LEU A 134 -6.63 0.45 -16.56
N ALA A 135 -7.39 0.16 -17.62
CA ALA A 135 -6.94 0.35 -19.00
C ALA A 135 -6.66 1.83 -19.35
N GLU A 136 -7.36 2.76 -18.72
CA GLU A 136 -7.09 4.20 -18.86
C GLU A 136 -5.78 4.61 -18.17
N ALA A 137 -5.43 3.91 -17.08
CA ALA A 137 -4.21 4.19 -16.31
C ALA A 137 -2.95 3.58 -16.91
N CYS A 138 -3.06 2.49 -17.70
CA CYS A 138 -1.95 1.86 -18.43
C CYS A 138 -1.56 2.65 -19.67
#